data_874ef2c42f8fdc412f235a2e16621537
#
_entry.id   874ef2c42f8fdc412f235a2e16621537
#
_cell.length_a   1.000
_cell.length_b   1.000
_cell.length_c   1.000
_cell.angle_alpha   90.00
_cell.angle_beta   90.00
_cell.angle_gamma   90.00
#
_symmetry.space_group_name_H-M   'P 1'
#
loop_
_entity.id
_entity.type
_entity.pdbx_description
1 polymer ?
#
loop_
_entity_poly.entity_id
_entity_poly.type
_entity_poly.pdbx_seq_one_letter_code
_entity_poly.pdbx_strand_id
1 'polypeptide(L)'
;MLKKTAVFLVVIAVVFLSQITVFAADTTAKTESTTNDINSIYDTSALYDSLSDDVKQSLENIGINGIDSNEFSQISFGEVVNEIVKLAGENSAGPLKAVISLTALLLICSLLSSYKNSLSSELSSSLGIAAVLCATCTAALPVIEVISDMSTVVKTASSFMLAFVPVMVMIMSSTGHAVSGASYYAMMIGAGEGVGQLSSKVIVPFLNMFLGVSVTASVCSESKLTGITSIISKAVKWVLGFVMTVFTAVLSFKQMITTSVDDVSTRAVRFTLNSFIPIVGSALSDAYKTVQGSVNLLKSGLGIFVIVSIAFVFLPIILNSLLWIFTLSAGKLLAEILGINQVKDLLEGVGTVLSTLLAIVLCIMSVYIISTALVLLMGGGGI
;
A
#
# COMPACT_ATOMS: atom_id res chain seq x y z
N MET A 1 5.48 22.52 -3.95
CA MET A 1 4.83 21.25 -3.69
C MET A 1 5.19 20.17 -4.72
N LEU A 2 5.17 20.44 -6.02
CA LEU A 2 5.56 19.44 -7.06
C LEU A 2 6.92 18.76 -6.84
N LYS A 3 7.95 19.51 -6.41
CA LYS A 3 9.27 18.91 -6.09
C LYS A 3 9.21 17.93 -4.91
N LYS A 4 8.38 18.18 -3.90
CA LYS A 4 8.24 17.28 -2.74
C LYS A 4 7.43 16.02 -3.08
N THR A 5 6.41 16.12 -3.94
CA THR A 5 5.64 14.94 -4.41
C THR A 5 6.44 14.11 -5.39
N ALA A 6 7.21 14.72 -6.30
CA ALA A 6 8.12 14.00 -7.19
C ALA A 6 9.26 13.31 -6.43
N VAL A 7 9.87 13.98 -5.44
CA VAL A 7 10.88 13.39 -4.55
C VAL A 7 10.27 12.26 -3.71
N PHE A 8 9.04 12.39 -3.24
CA PHE A 8 8.36 11.35 -2.48
C PHE A 8 8.02 10.12 -3.34
N LEU A 9 7.64 10.32 -4.61
CA LEU A 9 7.45 9.24 -5.61
C LEU A 9 8.77 8.52 -5.90
N VAL A 10 9.86 9.27 -6.11
CA VAL A 10 11.19 8.72 -6.32
C VAL A 10 11.67 7.97 -5.08
N VAL A 11 11.43 8.51 -3.88
CA VAL A 11 11.79 7.84 -2.62
C VAL A 11 10.99 6.56 -2.42
N ILE A 12 9.68 6.54 -2.71
CA ILE A 12 8.88 5.31 -2.66
C ILE A 12 9.39 4.29 -3.69
N ALA A 13 9.65 4.72 -4.92
CA ALA A 13 10.20 3.84 -5.95
C ALA A 13 11.59 3.32 -5.57
N VAL A 14 12.46 4.15 -5.00
CA VAL A 14 13.80 3.77 -4.53
C VAL A 14 13.73 2.86 -3.30
N VAL A 15 12.88 3.13 -2.34
CA VAL A 15 12.65 2.24 -1.18
C VAL A 15 12.06 0.90 -1.62
N PHE A 16 11.16 0.91 -2.60
CA PHE A 16 10.61 -0.30 -3.20
C PHE A 16 11.68 -1.12 -3.93
N LEU A 17 12.50 -0.47 -4.74
CA LEU A 17 13.59 -1.09 -5.50
C LEU A 17 14.73 -1.56 -4.61
N SER A 18 15.09 -0.80 -3.58
CA SER A 18 16.16 -1.20 -2.66
C SER A 18 15.82 -2.45 -1.83
N GLN A 19 14.54 -2.69 -1.57
CA GLN A 19 14.10 -3.91 -0.87
C GLN A 19 14.15 -5.14 -1.80
N ILE A 20 13.82 -4.99 -3.08
CA ILE A 20 13.87 -6.09 -4.06
C ILE A 20 15.33 -6.48 -4.37
N THR A 21 16.23 -5.52 -4.52
CA THR A 21 17.64 -5.79 -4.88
C THR A 21 18.46 -6.40 -3.74
N VAL A 22 18.16 -6.09 -2.49
CA VAL A 22 18.87 -6.67 -1.32
C VAL A 22 18.50 -8.16 -1.13
N PHE A 23 17.26 -8.56 -1.46
CA PHE A 23 16.83 -9.95 -1.35
C PHE A 23 17.24 -10.83 -2.56
N ALA A 24 17.34 -10.27 -3.76
CA ALA A 24 17.70 -11.03 -4.96
C ALA A 24 19.18 -11.44 -5.03
N ALA A 25 20.07 -10.77 -4.32
CA ALA A 25 21.53 -11.01 -4.39
C ALA A 25 22.00 -12.28 -3.66
N ASP A 26 21.18 -12.87 -2.78
CA ASP A 26 21.62 -14.01 -1.91
C ASP A 26 21.08 -15.38 -2.35
N THR A 27 20.31 -15.47 -3.46
CA THR A 27 19.55 -16.69 -3.79
C THR A 27 20.10 -17.48 -5.00
N THR A 28 21.29 -17.18 -5.50
CA THR A 28 21.88 -17.94 -6.63
C THR A 28 22.68 -19.16 -6.17
N ALA A 29 21.99 -20.23 -5.73
CA ALA A 29 22.61 -21.57 -5.66
C ALA A 29 21.58 -22.69 -5.74
N LYS A 30 21.49 -23.31 -6.92
CA LYS A 30 21.21 -24.73 -7.15
C LYS A 30 20.12 -25.41 -6.31
N THR A 31 18.90 -25.54 -6.84
CA THR A 31 18.08 -26.77 -6.65
C THR A 31 16.79 -26.73 -7.49
N GLU A 32 16.82 -27.10 -8.76
CA GLU A 32 15.63 -27.14 -9.65
C GLU A 32 14.69 -28.34 -9.45
N SER A 33 15.11 -29.41 -8.78
CA SER A 33 14.30 -30.64 -8.71
C SER A 33 13.48 -30.82 -7.43
N THR A 34 13.80 -30.09 -6.36
CA THR A 34 13.16 -30.28 -5.05
C THR A 34 12.02 -29.27 -4.80
N THR A 35 11.96 -28.18 -5.53
CA THR A 35 10.95 -27.13 -5.36
C THR A 35 9.57 -27.55 -5.86
N ASN A 36 9.47 -28.31 -6.93
CA ASN A 36 8.18 -28.76 -7.48
C ASN A 36 7.44 -29.75 -6.55
N ASP A 37 8.17 -30.64 -5.88
CA ASP A 37 7.58 -31.59 -4.93
C ASP A 37 7.10 -30.89 -3.65
N ILE A 38 7.80 -29.84 -3.22
CA ILE A 38 7.46 -29.09 -2.01
C ILE A 38 6.26 -28.16 -2.25
N ASN A 39 6.15 -27.53 -3.42
CA ASN A 39 4.99 -26.72 -3.81
C ASN A 39 3.68 -27.52 -3.82
N SER A 40 3.73 -28.83 -4.10
CA SER A 40 2.56 -29.72 -4.03
C SER A 40 2.13 -30.07 -2.60
N ILE A 41 3.03 -29.96 -1.62
CA ILE A 41 2.76 -30.24 -0.20
C ILE A 41 2.09 -29.04 0.48
N TYR A 42 2.44 -27.83 0.08
CA TYR A 42 1.84 -26.59 0.58
C TYR A 42 0.94 -26.05 -0.54
N ASP A 43 -0.37 -26.04 -0.32
CA ASP A 43 -1.35 -25.51 -1.31
C ASP A 43 -1.15 -24.00 -1.52
N THR A 44 -0.15 -23.68 -2.34
CA THR A 44 0.21 -22.30 -2.69
C THR A 44 -0.66 -21.76 -3.83
N SER A 45 -1.37 -22.64 -4.56
CA SER A 45 -2.29 -22.25 -5.63
C SER A 45 -3.45 -21.43 -5.11
N ALA A 46 -4.00 -21.80 -3.94
CA ALA A 46 -5.06 -21.06 -3.27
C ALA A 46 -4.67 -19.60 -2.95
N LEU A 47 -3.38 -19.34 -2.71
CA LEU A 47 -2.90 -17.98 -2.47
C LEU A 47 -2.91 -17.15 -3.77
N TYR A 48 -2.42 -17.71 -4.88
CA TYR A 48 -2.48 -17.04 -6.18
C TYR A 48 -3.95 -16.79 -6.60
N ASP A 49 -4.83 -17.75 -6.37
CA ASP A 49 -6.26 -17.66 -6.69
C ASP A 49 -7.00 -16.60 -5.85
N SER A 50 -6.48 -16.26 -4.67
CA SER A 50 -7.05 -15.20 -3.80
C SER A 50 -6.80 -13.78 -4.29
N LEU A 51 -5.92 -13.58 -5.29
CA LEU A 51 -5.68 -12.30 -5.94
C LEU A 51 -6.82 -11.97 -6.92
N SER A 52 -7.11 -10.69 -7.10
CA SER A 52 -8.03 -10.23 -8.15
C SER A 52 -7.43 -10.46 -9.54
N ASP A 53 -8.29 -10.64 -10.55
CA ASP A 53 -7.86 -10.90 -11.92
C ASP A 53 -6.96 -9.78 -12.47
N ASP A 54 -7.23 -8.52 -12.12
CA ASP A 54 -6.41 -7.37 -12.51
C ASP A 54 -4.99 -7.46 -11.95
N VAL A 55 -4.84 -7.90 -10.69
CA VAL A 55 -3.53 -8.09 -10.05
C VAL A 55 -2.78 -9.27 -10.66
N LYS A 56 -3.49 -10.38 -10.93
CA LYS A 56 -2.90 -11.54 -11.62
C LYS A 56 -2.35 -11.13 -12.99
N GLN A 57 -3.14 -10.41 -13.76
CA GLN A 57 -2.72 -9.91 -15.07
C GLN A 57 -1.50 -8.99 -14.99
N SER A 58 -1.45 -8.11 -13.99
CA SER A 58 -0.30 -7.23 -13.77
C SER A 58 0.95 -8.01 -13.37
N LEU A 59 0.82 -9.07 -12.56
CA LEU A 59 1.93 -9.96 -12.20
C LEU A 59 2.43 -10.75 -13.42
N GLU A 60 1.53 -11.30 -14.23
CA GLU A 60 1.86 -11.98 -15.49
C GLU A 60 2.60 -11.05 -16.47
N ASN A 61 2.19 -9.79 -16.59
CA ASN A 61 2.83 -8.81 -17.46
C ASN A 61 4.29 -8.50 -17.06
N ILE A 62 4.66 -8.71 -15.81
CA ILE A 62 6.04 -8.56 -15.31
C ILE A 62 6.79 -9.91 -15.20
N GLY A 63 6.21 -10.99 -15.74
CA GLY A 63 6.83 -12.31 -15.81
C GLY A 63 6.63 -13.19 -14.58
N ILE A 64 5.68 -12.85 -13.69
CA ILE A 64 5.34 -13.66 -12.51
C ILE A 64 4.06 -14.44 -12.80
N ASN A 65 4.19 -15.75 -13.08
CA ASN A 65 3.05 -16.63 -13.34
C ASN A 65 2.69 -17.52 -12.14
N GLY A 66 3.48 -17.46 -11.07
CA GLY A 66 3.30 -18.29 -9.87
C GLY A 66 4.23 -17.91 -8.73
N ILE A 67 4.44 -18.86 -7.82
CA ILE A 67 5.26 -18.68 -6.61
C ILE A 67 6.65 -19.31 -6.81
N ASP A 68 7.20 -19.25 -8.00
CA ASP A 68 8.53 -19.79 -8.27
C ASP A 68 9.60 -18.72 -8.01
N SER A 69 10.55 -19.05 -7.11
CA SER A 69 11.66 -18.16 -6.76
C SER A 69 12.55 -17.77 -7.93
N ASN A 70 12.59 -18.60 -9.00
CA ASN A 70 13.38 -18.33 -10.18
C ASN A 70 12.79 -17.21 -11.05
N GLU A 71 11.47 -17.05 -11.07
CA GLU A 71 10.78 -15.99 -11.81
C GLU A 71 11.15 -14.60 -11.26
N PHE A 72 11.31 -14.47 -9.93
CA PHE A 72 11.64 -13.19 -9.30
C PHE A 72 13.04 -12.66 -9.66
N SER A 73 13.99 -13.55 -9.98
CA SER A 73 15.34 -13.15 -10.39
C SER A 73 15.40 -12.63 -11.82
N GLN A 74 14.37 -12.87 -12.63
CA GLN A 74 14.29 -12.46 -14.03
C GLN A 74 13.44 -11.20 -14.25
N ILE A 75 12.83 -10.65 -13.20
CA ILE A 75 12.00 -9.44 -13.31
C ILE A 75 12.84 -8.29 -13.86
N SER A 76 12.47 -7.81 -15.05
CA SER A 76 13.10 -6.63 -15.65
C SER A 76 12.51 -5.35 -15.06
N PHE A 77 13.38 -4.44 -14.61
CA PHE A 77 12.95 -3.10 -14.20
C PHE A 77 12.12 -2.40 -15.28
N GLY A 78 12.43 -2.63 -16.56
CA GLY A 78 11.70 -2.05 -17.68
C GLY A 78 10.25 -2.54 -17.75
N GLU A 79 10.00 -3.83 -17.47
CA GLU A 79 8.65 -4.40 -17.46
C GLU A 79 7.79 -3.83 -16.33
N VAL A 80 8.36 -3.71 -15.14
CA VAL A 80 7.67 -3.08 -13.99
C VAL A 80 7.31 -1.62 -14.30
N VAL A 81 8.23 -0.84 -14.87
CA VAL A 81 7.95 0.56 -15.26
C VAL A 81 6.88 0.63 -16.34
N ASN A 82 6.93 -0.25 -17.34
CA ASN A 82 5.93 -0.29 -18.39
C ASN A 82 4.52 -0.63 -17.85
N GLU A 83 4.43 -1.57 -16.92
CA GLU A 83 3.14 -1.91 -16.28
C GLU A 83 2.60 -0.75 -15.44
N ILE A 84 3.46 -0.06 -14.68
CA ILE A 84 3.08 1.15 -13.94
C ILE A 84 2.56 2.25 -14.88
N VAL A 85 3.23 2.47 -16.02
CA VAL A 85 2.81 3.48 -17.01
C VAL A 85 1.49 3.09 -17.66
N LYS A 86 1.29 1.81 -17.96
CA LYS A 86 0.03 1.26 -18.50
C LYS A 86 -1.12 1.48 -17.51
N LEU A 87 -0.96 1.08 -16.26
CA LEU A 87 -1.97 1.28 -15.21
C LEU A 87 -2.27 2.76 -14.96
N ALA A 88 -1.24 3.63 -15.01
CA ALA A 88 -1.44 5.08 -14.93
C ALA A 88 -2.23 5.61 -16.12
N GLY A 89 -1.99 5.09 -17.33
CA GLY A 89 -2.74 5.43 -18.54
C GLY A 89 -4.22 5.05 -18.44
N GLU A 90 -4.52 3.84 -17.99
CA GLU A 90 -5.88 3.35 -17.80
C GLU A 90 -6.67 4.19 -16.78
N ASN A 91 -6.04 4.63 -15.70
CA ASN A 91 -6.65 5.45 -14.66
C ASN A 91 -6.66 6.97 -14.98
N SER A 92 -6.09 7.40 -16.11
CA SER A 92 -5.90 8.82 -16.42
C SER A 92 -7.14 9.51 -17.01
N ALA A 93 -8.08 8.76 -17.58
CA ALA A 93 -9.21 9.32 -18.34
C ALA A 93 -10.12 10.24 -17.49
N GLY A 94 -10.43 9.86 -16.26
CA GLY A 94 -11.22 10.65 -15.32
C GLY A 94 -10.52 11.97 -14.93
N PRO A 95 -9.29 11.90 -14.37
CA PRO A 95 -8.50 13.08 -14.03
C PRO A 95 -8.28 14.04 -15.20
N LEU A 96 -7.99 13.54 -16.41
CA LEU A 96 -7.81 14.39 -17.60
C LEU A 96 -9.09 15.13 -18.02
N LYS A 97 -10.23 14.43 -18.01
CA LYS A 97 -11.54 15.08 -18.25
C LYS A 97 -11.82 16.17 -17.22
N ALA A 98 -11.48 15.92 -15.96
CA ALA A 98 -11.65 16.90 -14.89
C ALA A 98 -10.75 18.14 -15.09
N VAL A 99 -9.50 17.98 -15.53
CA VAL A 99 -8.61 19.13 -15.87
C VAL A 99 -9.26 20.00 -16.92
N ILE A 100 -9.74 19.41 -18.03
CA ILE A 100 -10.39 20.14 -19.14
C ILE A 100 -11.64 20.86 -18.64
N SER A 101 -12.50 20.17 -17.91
CA SER A 101 -13.76 20.70 -17.37
C SER A 101 -13.52 21.84 -16.38
N LEU A 102 -12.55 21.67 -15.44
CA LEU A 102 -12.17 22.72 -14.49
C LEU A 102 -11.56 23.93 -15.20
N THR A 103 -10.73 23.71 -16.22
CA THR A 103 -10.14 24.80 -16.98
C THR A 103 -11.21 25.60 -17.70
N ALA A 104 -12.16 24.94 -18.37
CA ALA A 104 -13.28 25.60 -19.05
C ALA A 104 -14.15 26.39 -18.05
N LEU A 105 -14.49 25.77 -16.92
CA LEU A 105 -15.25 26.44 -15.85
C LEU A 105 -14.55 27.69 -15.35
N LEU A 106 -13.25 27.59 -15.03
CA LEU A 106 -12.45 28.70 -14.53
C LEU A 106 -12.34 29.84 -15.54
N LEU A 107 -12.19 29.53 -16.84
CA LEU A 107 -12.16 30.54 -17.88
C LEU A 107 -13.51 31.27 -17.98
N ILE A 108 -14.63 30.55 -17.96
CA ILE A 108 -15.98 31.17 -17.98
C ILE A 108 -16.15 32.06 -16.73
N CYS A 109 -15.80 31.58 -15.56
CA CYS A 109 -15.90 32.35 -14.31
C CYS A 109 -14.99 33.58 -14.33
N SER A 110 -13.80 33.50 -14.94
CA SER A 110 -12.88 34.63 -15.10
C SER A 110 -13.44 35.68 -16.04
N LEU A 111 -14.02 35.27 -17.18
CA LEU A 111 -14.69 36.18 -18.09
C LEU A 111 -15.85 36.92 -17.40
N LEU A 112 -16.72 36.18 -16.72
CA LEU A 112 -17.82 36.79 -15.95
C LEU A 112 -17.33 37.73 -14.86
N SER A 113 -16.22 37.37 -14.18
CA SER A 113 -15.60 38.22 -13.18
C SER A 113 -15.03 39.52 -13.76
N SER A 114 -14.60 39.54 -15.01
CA SER A 114 -14.12 40.74 -15.70
C SER A 114 -15.22 41.79 -15.88
N TYR A 115 -16.49 41.37 -15.95
CA TYR A 115 -17.65 42.27 -15.96
C TYR A 115 -18.13 42.68 -14.57
N LYS A 116 -17.44 42.30 -13.51
CA LYS A 116 -17.81 42.51 -12.10
C LYS A 116 -18.03 43.99 -11.76
N ASN A 117 -17.28 44.90 -12.35
CA ASN A 117 -17.43 46.35 -12.13
C ASN A 117 -18.74 46.94 -12.68
N SER A 118 -19.43 46.17 -13.55
CA SER A 118 -20.75 46.55 -14.10
C SER A 118 -21.92 45.83 -13.45
N LEU A 119 -21.63 44.88 -12.53
CA LEU A 119 -22.59 44.05 -11.79
C LEU A 119 -22.74 44.54 -10.36
N SER A 120 -23.92 44.37 -9.77
CA SER A 120 -24.14 44.63 -8.36
C SER A 120 -23.29 43.65 -7.48
N SER A 121 -22.91 44.08 -6.28
CA SER A 121 -22.12 43.28 -5.33
C SER A 121 -22.76 41.91 -5.02
N GLU A 122 -24.09 41.86 -5.00
CA GLU A 122 -24.88 40.66 -4.73
C GLU A 122 -24.78 39.64 -5.87
N LEU A 123 -24.84 40.07 -7.14
CA LEU A 123 -24.64 39.21 -8.30
C LEU A 123 -23.24 38.62 -8.38
N SER A 124 -22.25 39.42 -8.00
CA SER A 124 -20.86 38.97 -7.94
C SER A 124 -20.63 37.85 -6.90
N SER A 125 -21.27 37.94 -5.72
CA SER A 125 -21.22 36.91 -4.70
C SER A 125 -21.90 35.61 -5.14
N SER A 126 -23.08 35.73 -5.77
CA SER A 126 -23.85 34.59 -6.29
C SER A 126 -23.11 33.84 -7.39
N LEU A 127 -22.38 34.53 -8.28
CA LEU A 127 -21.52 33.91 -9.29
C LEU A 127 -20.35 33.10 -8.65
N GLY A 128 -19.76 33.63 -7.59
CA GLY A 128 -18.72 32.92 -6.85
C GLY A 128 -19.22 31.59 -6.26
N ILE A 129 -20.40 31.60 -5.64
CA ILE A 129 -21.04 30.41 -5.08
C ILE A 129 -21.38 29.41 -6.18
N ALA A 130 -21.93 29.85 -7.31
CA ALA A 130 -22.23 28.98 -8.45
C ALA A 130 -20.95 28.32 -9.02
N ALA A 131 -19.85 29.07 -9.11
CA ALA A 131 -18.57 28.56 -9.54
C ALA A 131 -18.04 27.45 -8.60
N VAL A 132 -18.15 27.64 -7.28
CA VAL A 132 -17.75 26.63 -6.28
C VAL A 132 -18.62 25.39 -6.38
N LEU A 133 -19.95 25.53 -6.57
CA LEU A 133 -20.85 24.39 -6.72
C LEU A 133 -20.52 23.57 -7.98
N CYS A 134 -20.30 24.22 -9.12
CA CYS A 134 -19.89 23.53 -10.35
C CYS A 134 -18.50 22.86 -10.19
N ALA A 135 -17.55 23.53 -9.56
CA ALA A 135 -16.24 22.96 -9.27
C ALA A 135 -16.33 21.78 -8.29
N THR A 136 -17.26 21.83 -7.33
CA THR A 136 -17.52 20.71 -6.40
C THR A 136 -18.01 19.48 -7.16
N CYS A 137 -18.96 19.63 -8.09
CA CYS A 137 -19.44 18.51 -8.90
C CYS A 137 -18.31 17.90 -9.76
N THR A 138 -17.39 18.71 -10.26
CA THR A 138 -16.31 18.25 -11.13
C THR A 138 -15.14 17.64 -10.35
N ALA A 139 -14.83 18.13 -9.15
CA ALA A 139 -13.64 17.76 -8.40
C ALA A 139 -13.94 16.93 -7.15
N ALA A 140 -14.97 17.25 -6.37
CA ALA A 140 -15.23 16.58 -5.10
C ALA A 140 -16.00 15.27 -5.27
N LEU A 141 -16.95 15.17 -6.21
CA LEU A 141 -17.71 13.94 -6.43
C LEU A 141 -16.83 12.75 -6.83
N PRO A 142 -15.90 12.86 -7.79
CA PRO A 142 -15.00 11.74 -8.11
C PRO A 142 -14.09 11.34 -6.94
N VAL A 143 -13.75 12.27 -6.06
CA VAL A 143 -12.93 11.95 -4.87
C VAL A 143 -13.70 11.07 -3.88
N ILE A 144 -15.03 11.15 -3.82
CA ILE A 144 -15.86 10.20 -3.04
C ILE A 144 -15.71 8.77 -3.57
N GLU A 145 -15.65 8.60 -4.88
CA GLU A 145 -15.41 7.30 -5.51
C GLU A 145 -14.02 6.77 -5.13
N VAL A 146 -12.98 7.59 -5.24
CA VAL A 146 -11.62 7.23 -4.81
C VAL A 146 -11.56 6.83 -3.33
N ILE A 147 -12.32 7.50 -2.45
CA ILE A 147 -12.43 7.13 -1.04
C ILE A 147 -13.10 5.75 -0.87
N SER A 148 -14.12 5.45 -1.65
CA SER A 148 -14.80 4.15 -1.66
C SER A 148 -13.88 3.04 -2.18
N ASP A 149 -13.19 3.28 -3.28
CA ASP A 149 -12.24 2.35 -3.90
C ASP A 149 -11.10 1.98 -2.94
N MET A 150 -10.61 2.95 -2.18
CA MET A 150 -9.64 2.70 -1.10
C MET A 150 -10.13 1.61 -0.14
N SER A 151 -11.40 1.66 0.28
CA SER A 151 -11.95 0.65 1.19
C SER A 151 -11.97 -0.74 0.57
N THR A 152 -12.28 -0.82 -0.72
CA THR A 152 -12.29 -2.08 -1.47
C THR A 152 -10.87 -2.65 -1.58
N VAL A 153 -9.90 -1.83 -1.98
CA VAL A 153 -8.49 -2.22 -2.07
C VAL A 153 -7.94 -2.71 -0.73
N VAL A 154 -8.24 -2.01 0.36
CA VAL A 154 -7.81 -2.42 1.72
C VAL A 154 -8.45 -3.75 2.12
N LYS A 155 -9.72 -4.00 1.80
CA LYS A 155 -10.37 -5.29 2.07
C LYS A 155 -9.74 -6.41 1.24
N THR A 156 -9.47 -6.19 -0.05
CA THR A 156 -8.80 -7.15 -0.92
C THR A 156 -7.42 -7.51 -0.37
N ALA A 157 -6.61 -6.51 0.00
CA ALA A 157 -5.32 -6.72 0.63
C ALA A 157 -5.42 -7.49 1.95
N SER A 158 -6.41 -7.17 2.79
CA SER A 158 -6.66 -7.89 4.05
C SER A 158 -7.02 -9.35 3.80
N SER A 159 -7.91 -9.63 2.84
CA SER A 159 -8.30 -10.99 2.47
C SER A 159 -7.14 -11.81 1.93
N PHE A 160 -6.31 -11.21 1.08
CA PHE A 160 -5.08 -11.82 0.58
C PHE A 160 -4.10 -12.16 1.72
N MET A 161 -3.91 -11.23 2.65
CA MET A 161 -3.06 -11.48 3.82
C MET A 161 -3.61 -12.59 4.72
N LEU A 162 -4.93 -12.67 4.90
CA LEU A 162 -5.58 -13.74 5.67
C LEU A 162 -5.41 -15.11 5.00
N ALA A 163 -5.34 -15.18 3.67
CA ALA A 163 -5.01 -16.41 2.94
C ALA A 163 -3.52 -16.78 3.05
N PHE A 164 -2.63 -15.78 3.05
CA PHE A 164 -1.18 -15.98 3.15
C PHE A 164 -0.73 -16.48 4.53
N VAL A 165 -1.31 -15.94 5.60
CA VAL A 165 -0.83 -16.20 6.98
C VAL A 165 -0.83 -17.69 7.35
N PRO A 166 -1.88 -18.49 7.10
CA PRO A 166 -1.87 -19.92 7.40
C PRO A 166 -0.78 -20.70 6.65
N VAL A 167 -0.56 -20.39 5.38
CA VAL A 167 0.48 -21.02 4.55
C VAL A 167 1.86 -20.75 5.13
N MET A 168 2.14 -19.49 5.47
CA MET A 168 3.43 -19.11 6.07
C MET A 168 3.64 -19.77 7.44
N VAL A 169 2.60 -19.90 8.26
CA VAL A 169 2.68 -20.55 9.57
C VAL A 169 2.98 -22.04 9.44
N MET A 170 2.38 -22.74 8.47
CA MET A 170 2.71 -24.14 8.19
C MET A 170 4.19 -24.30 7.80
N ILE A 171 4.69 -23.43 6.93
CA ILE A 171 6.10 -23.41 6.52
C ILE A 171 7.03 -23.14 7.73
N MET A 172 6.69 -22.17 8.57
CA MET A 172 7.47 -21.85 9.77
C MET A 172 7.50 -23.02 10.77
N SER A 173 6.36 -23.68 10.95
CA SER A 173 6.26 -24.81 11.88
C SER A 173 7.10 -26.00 11.41
N SER A 174 7.15 -26.28 10.09
CA SER A 174 7.98 -27.36 9.53
C SER A 174 9.48 -27.07 9.59
N THR A 175 9.88 -25.80 9.73
CA THR A 175 11.29 -25.40 9.92
C THR A 175 11.71 -25.28 11.38
N GLY A 176 10.84 -25.64 12.33
CA GLY A 176 11.14 -25.59 13.77
C GLY A 176 10.81 -24.25 14.44
N HIS A 177 10.14 -23.32 13.72
CA HIS A 177 9.75 -22.01 14.23
C HIS A 177 8.25 -21.95 14.59
N ALA A 178 7.75 -22.97 15.31
CA ALA A 178 6.33 -23.12 15.61
C ALA A 178 5.79 -22.00 16.54
N VAL A 179 6.57 -21.55 17.52
CA VAL A 179 6.15 -20.49 18.46
C VAL A 179 6.09 -19.16 17.76
N SER A 180 7.08 -18.87 16.92
CA SER A 180 7.10 -17.67 16.06
C SER A 180 5.94 -17.68 15.09
N GLY A 181 5.65 -18.82 14.44
CA GLY A 181 4.52 -19.00 13.54
C GLY A 181 3.17 -18.73 14.20
N ALA A 182 2.93 -19.33 15.38
CA ALA A 182 1.69 -19.11 16.13
C ALA A 182 1.52 -17.64 16.58
N SER A 183 2.60 -17.00 17.00
CA SER A 183 2.59 -15.58 17.37
C SER A 183 2.30 -14.68 16.17
N TYR A 184 2.91 -14.96 15.02
CA TYR A 184 2.64 -14.26 13.76
C TYR A 184 1.19 -14.41 13.32
N TYR A 185 0.66 -15.64 13.36
CA TYR A 185 -0.75 -15.93 13.05
C TYR A 185 -1.70 -15.05 13.84
N ALA A 186 -1.57 -15.06 15.17
CA ALA A 186 -2.45 -14.29 16.05
C ALA A 186 -2.39 -12.78 15.78
N MET A 187 -1.19 -12.27 15.51
CA MET A 187 -1.01 -10.84 15.21
C MET A 187 -1.58 -10.45 13.84
N MET A 188 -1.32 -11.27 12.82
CA MET A 188 -1.72 -10.93 11.45
C MET A 188 -3.21 -11.10 11.20
N ILE A 189 -3.85 -12.08 11.81
CA ILE A 189 -5.33 -12.16 11.78
C ILE A 189 -5.92 -10.94 12.47
N GLY A 190 -5.43 -10.58 13.66
CA GLY A 190 -5.90 -9.38 14.35
C GLY A 190 -5.66 -8.09 13.57
N ALA A 191 -4.49 -7.96 12.93
CA ALA A 191 -4.18 -6.79 12.10
C ALA A 191 -5.01 -6.76 10.82
N GLY A 192 -5.13 -7.88 10.09
CA GLY A 192 -5.88 -7.96 8.83
C GLY A 192 -7.36 -7.67 9.03
N GLU A 193 -8.00 -8.34 9.97
CA GLU A 193 -9.39 -8.08 10.37
C GLU A 193 -9.58 -6.63 10.86
N GLY A 194 -8.67 -6.18 11.74
CA GLY A 194 -8.72 -4.83 12.32
C GLY A 194 -8.58 -3.75 11.27
N VAL A 195 -7.63 -3.85 10.36
CA VAL A 195 -7.39 -2.86 9.29
C VAL A 195 -8.56 -2.82 8.30
N GLY A 196 -9.10 -3.97 7.90
CA GLY A 196 -10.25 -4.05 7.00
C GLY A 196 -11.51 -3.40 7.60
N GLN A 197 -11.80 -3.68 8.87
CA GLN A 197 -12.94 -3.08 9.57
C GLN A 197 -12.74 -1.59 9.87
N LEU A 198 -11.54 -1.19 10.30
CA LEU A 198 -11.19 0.20 10.57
C LEU A 198 -11.33 1.04 9.30
N SER A 199 -10.86 0.53 8.16
CA SER A 199 -10.97 1.21 6.86
C SER A 199 -12.42 1.54 6.53
N SER A 200 -13.31 0.54 6.55
CA SER A 200 -14.70 0.75 6.12
C SER A 200 -15.58 1.47 7.14
N LYS A 201 -15.38 1.22 8.45
CA LYS A 201 -16.26 1.77 9.51
C LYS A 201 -15.80 3.11 10.08
N VAL A 202 -14.51 3.43 9.96
CA VAL A 202 -13.95 4.66 10.56
C VAL A 202 -13.31 5.55 9.51
N ILE A 203 -12.38 5.03 8.71
CA ILE A 203 -11.58 5.87 7.80
C ILE A 203 -12.44 6.44 6.67
N VAL A 204 -13.28 5.64 6.03
CA VAL A 204 -14.14 6.10 4.93
C VAL A 204 -15.15 7.15 5.40
N PRO A 205 -15.95 6.94 6.47
CA PRO A 205 -16.83 8.00 6.98
C PRO A 205 -16.08 9.25 7.40
N PHE A 206 -14.91 9.10 8.03
CA PHE A 206 -14.06 10.23 8.43
C PHE A 206 -13.60 11.05 7.21
N LEU A 207 -13.10 10.41 6.15
CA LEU A 207 -12.66 11.09 4.94
C LEU A 207 -13.81 11.78 4.22
N ASN A 208 -15.00 11.17 4.18
CA ASN A 208 -16.20 11.79 3.62
C ASN A 208 -16.65 13.01 4.44
N MET A 209 -16.62 12.95 5.77
CA MET A 209 -16.86 14.11 6.63
C MET A 209 -15.82 15.21 6.40
N PHE A 210 -14.55 14.83 6.28
CA PHE A 210 -13.46 15.77 6.02
C PHE A 210 -13.64 16.47 4.66
N LEU A 211 -14.05 15.72 3.64
CA LEU A 211 -14.41 16.29 2.33
C LEU A 211 -15.59 17.26 2.44
N GLY A 212 -16.66 16.90 3.15
CA GLY A 212 -17.82 17.76 3.40
C GLY A 212 -17.43 19.08 4.08
N VAL A 213 -16.59 19.02 5.12
CA VAL A 213 -16.06 20.20 5.79
C VAL A 213 -15.23 21.07 4.82
N SER A 214 -14.40 20.46 3.96
CA SER A 214 -13.59 21.18 2.97
C SER A 214 -14.46 21.93 1.94
N VAL A 215 -15.52 21.29 1.45
CA VAL A 215 -16.48 21.91 0.53
C VAL A 215 -17.22 23.05 1.19
N THR A 216 -17.75 22.83 2.40
CA THR A 216 -18.50 23.86 3.15
C THR A 216 -17.62 25.08 3.48
N ALA A 217 -16.37 24.84 3.86
CA ALA A 217 -15.41 25.92 4.14
C ALA A 217 -15.17 26.83 2.94
N SER A 218 -15.19 26.24 1.73
CA SER A 218 -14.96 26.99 0.49
C SER A 218 -16.18 27.83 0.05
N VAL A 219 -17.38 27.36 0.36
CA VAL A 219 -18.63 28.11 0.10
C VAL A 219 -18.79 29.29 1.05
N CYS A 220 -18.45 29.12 2.34
CA CYS A 220 -18.70 30.13 3.36
C CYS A 220 -17.68 31.28 3.37
N SER A 221 -16.66 31.28 2.53
CA SER A 221 -15.64 32.34 2.37
C SER A 221 -14.97 32.84 3.68
N GLU A 222 -15.21 32.20 4.80
CA GLU A 222 -14.57 32.56 6.07
C GLU A 222 -13.20 31.88 6.18
N SER A 223 -12.15 32.66 6.09
CA SER A 223 -10.74 32.24 6.15
C SER A 223 -10.36 31.38 7.38
N LYS A 224 -11.20 31.33 8.40
CA LYS A 224 -11.00 30.54 9.61
C LYS A 224 -11.20 29.02 9.38
N LEU A 225 -12.08 28.62 8.45
CA LEU A 225 -12.40 27.21 8.21
C LEU A 225 -11.34 26.50 7.36
N THR A 226 -10.65 27.19 6.47
CA THR A 226 -9.53 26.62 5.69
C THR A 226 -8.37 26.17 6.57
N GLY A 227 -8.15 26.83 7.71
CA GLY A 227 -7.16 26.41 8.72
C GLY A 227 -7.50 25.04 9.35
N ILE A 228 -8.77 24.74 9.57
CA ILE A 228 -9.23 23.50 10.21
C ILE A 228 -8.86 22.28 9.36
N THR A 229 -9.04 22.32 8.04
CA THR A 229 -8.70 21.22 7.12
C THR A 229 -7.21 20.88 7.17
N SER A 230 -6.35 21.87 7.24
CA SER A 230 -4.90 21.67 7.35
C SER A 230 -4.49 21.04 8.69
N ILE A 231 -5.14 21.45 9.79
CA ILE A 231 -4.90 20.91 11.13
C ILE A 231 -5.34 19.45 11.20
N ILE A 232 -6.53 19.11 10.69
CA ILE A 232 -7.03 17.75 10.64
C ILE A 232 -6.06 16.86 9.86
N SER A 233 -5.63 17.26 8.67
CA SER A 233 -4.69 16.50 7.85
C SER A 233 -3.35 16.26 8.57
N LYS A 234 -2.80 17.28 9.23
CA LYS A 234 -1.56 17.16 10.00
C LYS A 234 -1.73 16.22 11.19
N ALA A 235 -2.83 16.34 11.92
CA ALA A 235 -3.13 15.48 13.07
C ALA A 235 -3.23 14.01 12.64
N VAL A 236 -3.96 13.72 11.55
CA VAL A 236 -4.09 12.36 11.02
C VAL A 236 -2.73 11.79 10.61
N LYS A 237 -1.92 12.55 9.87
CA LYS A 237 -0.59 12.10 9.43
C LYS A 237 0.35 11.86 10.62
N TRP A 238 0.25 12.66 11.67
CA TRP A 238 1.02 12.47 12.90
C TRP A 238 0.57 11.19 13.65
N VAL A 239 -0.73 10.99 13.81
CA VAL A 239 -1.30 9.79 14.44
C VAL A 239 -0.90 8.52 13.65
N LEU A 240 -0.98 8.56 12.31
CA LEU A 240 -0.55 7.45 11.46
C LEU A 240 0.93 7.11 11.67
N GLY A 241 1.81 8.11 11.67
CA GLY A 241 3.24 7.92 11.92
C GLY A 241 3.50 7.31 13.30
N PHE A 242 2.78 7.77 14.33
CA PHE A 242 2.87 7.22 15.67
C PHE A 242 2.40 5.75 15.73
N VAL A 243 1.22 5.45 15.18
CA VAL A 243 0.67 4.09 15.14
C VAL A 243 1.60 3.14 14.39
N MET A 244 2.18 3.57 13.25
CA MET A 244 3.15 2.79 12.50
C MET A 244 4.40 2.47 13.33
N THR A 245 4.92 3.46 14.03
CA THR A 245 6.12 3.28 14.87
C THR A 245 5.84 2.29 15.99
N VAL A 246 4.71 2.44 16.69
CA VAL A 246 4.31 1.52 17.77
C VAL A 246 4.07 0.11 17.22
N PHE A 247 3.35 -0.01 16.11
CA PHE A 247 3.08 -1.31 15.48
C PHE A 247 4.38 -2.04 15.10
N THR A 248 5.28 -1.35 14.40
CA THR A 248 6.58 -1.92 13.99
C THR A 248 7.44 -2.31 15.22
N ALA A 249 7.45 -1.48 16.25
CA ALA A 249 8.17 -1.78 17.49
C ALA A 249 7.60 -3.03 18.16
N VAL A 250 6.29 -3.13 18.32
CA VAL A 250 5.62 -4.30 18.95
C VAL A 250 5.89 -5.57 18.14
N LEU A 251 5.79 -5.49 16.80
CA LEU A 251 6.13 -6.61 15.91
C LEU A 251 7.57 -7.07 16.12
N SER A 252 8.52 -6.14 16.05
CA SER A 252 9.95 -6.43 16.19
C SER A 252 10.28 -7.03 17.55
N PHE A 253 9.73 -6.51 18.64
CA PHE A 253 9.93 -7.06 19.99
C PHE A 253 9.37 -8.47 20.14
N LYS A 254 8.12 -8.68 19.69
CA LYS A 254 7.51 -10.03 19.74
C LYS A 254 8.33 -11.03 18.95
N GLN A 255 8.77 -10.64 17.76
CA GLN A 255 9.58 -11.48 16.91
C GLN A 255 10.90 -11.87 17.56
N MET A 256 11.63 -10.91 18.13
CA MET A 256 12.88 -11.17 18.82
C MET A 256 12.73 -12.19 19.97
N ILE A 257 11.65 -12.07 20.75
CA ILE A 257 11.36 -12.99 21.85
C ILE A 257 11.04 -14.39 21.33
N THR A 258 10.14 -14.51 20.35
CA THR A 258 9.67 -15.81 19.85
C THR A 258 10.75 -16.56 19.09
N THR A 259 11.58 -15.86 18.29
CA THR A 259 12.73 -16.46 17.61
C THR A 259 13.74 -17.03 18.61
N SER A 260 14.01 -16.33 19.69
CA SER A 260 14.91 -16.83 20.75
C SER A 260 14.40 -18.14 21.38
N VAL A 261 13.09 -18.28 21.56
CA VAL A 261 12.48 -19.53 22.08
C VAL A 261 12.61 -20.67 21.07
N ASP A 262 12.32 -20.40 19.80
CA ASP A 262 12.40 -21.40 18.73
C ASP A 262 13.85 -21.86 18.49
N ASP A 263 14.83 -20.95 18.56
CA ASP A 263 16.26 -21.27 18.43
C ASP A 263 16.76 -22.23 19.54
N VAL A 264 16.31 -21.98 20.76
CA VAL A 264 16.64 -22.89 21.88
C VAL A 264 16.03 -24.27 21.65
N SER A 265 14.77 -24.34 21.23
CA SER A 265 14.07 -25.60 20.92
C SER A 265 14.77 -26.36 19.79
N THR A 266 15.11 -25.70 18.70
CA THR A 266 15.81 -26.31 17.55
C THR A 266 17.19 -26.84 17.94
N ARG A 267 17.95 -26.10 18.75
CA ARG A 267 19.27 -26.56 19.28
C ARG A 267 19.12 -27.77 20.18
N ALA A 268 18.10 -27.83 21.02
CA ALA A 268 17.79 -28.97 21.86
C ALA A 268 17.50 -30.22 21.05
N VAL A 269 16.67 -30.12 20.00
CA VAL A 269 16.36 -31.22 19.07
C VAL A 269 17.65 -31.73 18.39
N ARG A 270 18.46 -30.84 17.83
CA ARG A 270 19.73 -31.19 17.18
C ARG A 270 20.71 -31.88 18.17
N PHE A 271 20.82 -31.35 19.38
CA PHE A 271 21.66 -31.97 20.42
C PHE A 271 21.18 -33.38 20.75
N THR A 272 19.87 -33.57 20.89
CA THR A 272 19.29 -34.90 21.17
C THR A 272 19.58 -35.89 20.03
N LEU A 273 19.36 -35.50 18.78
CA LEU A 273 19.65 -36.33 17.61
C LEU A 273 21.14 -36.76 17.57
N ASN A 274 22.04 -35.81 17.80
CA ASN A 274 23.48 -36.10 17.77
C ASN A 274 23.97 -36.93 18.94
N SER A 275 23.32 -36.81 20.11
CA SER A 275 23.78 -37.47 21.34
C SER A 275 23.23 -38.88 21.54
N PHE A 276 22.00 -39.13 21.06
CA PHE A 276 21.31 -40.41 21.34
C PHE A 276 21.42 -41.45 20.22
N ILE A 277 21.84 -41.06 19.00
CA ILE A 277 21.94 -41.96 17.84
C ILE A 277 23.40 -41.97 17.34
N PRO A 278 24.29 -42.78 17.96
CA PRO A 278 25.68 -42.90 17.53
C PRO A 278 25.74 -43.54 16.14
N ILE A 279 26.64 -43.05 15.26
CA ILE A 279 26.90 -43.49 13.88
C ILE A 279 25.92 -42.92 12.83
N VAL A 280 24.61 -42.74 13.11
CA VAL A 280 23.62 -42.26 12.13
C VAL A 280 23.14 -40.85 12.44
N GLY A 281 23.40 -40.34 13.67
CA GLY A 281 22.90 -39.06 14.14
C GLY A 281 23.40 -37.85 13.31
N SER A 282 24.66 -37.91 12.85
CA SER A 282 25.20 -36.85 11.97
C SER A 282 24.52 -36.82 10.60
N ALA A 283 24.34 -38.00 9.99
CA ALA A 283 23.64 -38.08 8.69
C ALA A 283 22.17 -37.64 8.77
N LEU A 284 21.48 -37.97 9.88
CA LEU A 284 20.12 -37.55 10.14
C LEU A 284 20.04 -36.02 10.39
N SER A 285 21.00 -35.46 11.13
CA SER A 285 21.11 -34.03 11.34
C SER A 285 21.39 -33.26 10.06
N ASP A 286 22.20 -33.80 9.14
CA ASP A 286 22.51 -33.17 7.87
C ASP A 286 21.33 -33.29 6.89
N ALA A 287 20.61 -34.42 6.88
CA ALA A 287 19.34 -34.54 6.16
C ALA A 287 18.29 -33.52 6.64
N TYR A 288 18.17 -33.36 7.97
CA TYR A 288 17.29 -32.34 8.56
C TYR A 288 17.67 -30.91 8.13
N LYS A 289 18.97 -30.56 8.12
CA LYS A 289 19.45 -29.25 7.65
C LYS A 289 19.13 -29.03 6.18
N THR A 290 19.28 -30.05 5.33
CA THR A 290 18.99 -29.97 3.91
C THR A 290 17.51 -29.67 3.66
N VAL A 291 16.60 -30.40 4.33
CA VAL A 291 15.16 -30.16 4.27
C VAL A 291 14.83 -28.75 4.77
N GLN A 292 15.40 -28.34 5.90
CA GLN A 292 15.20 -27.00 6.46
C GLN A 292 15.69 -25.91 5.47
N GLY A 293 16.81 -26.13 4.79
CA GLY A 293 17.33 -25.24 3.76
C GLY A 293 16.35 -25.08 2.58
N SER A 294 15.83 -26.18 2.07
CA SER A 294 14.85 -26.16 0.95
C SER A 294 13.55 -25.43 1.34
N VAL A 295 13.04 -25.68 2.55
CA VAL A 295 11.83 -25.01 3.03
C VAL A 295 12.07 -23.51 3.28
N ASN A 296 13.28 -23.13 3.69
CA ASN A 296 13.64 -21.69 3.80
C ASN A 296 13.70 -20.99 2.43
N LEU A 297 14.12 -21.66 1.37
CA LEU A 297 14.06 -21.11 0.00
C LEU A 297 12.61 -20.89 -0.43
N LEU A 298 11.73 -21.88 -0.22
CA LEU A 298 10.30 -21.72 -0.47
C LEU A 298 9.69 -20.55 0.32
N LYS A 299 10.03 -20.45 1.60
CA LYS A 299 9.60 -19.34 2.46
C LYS A 299 10.02 -17.99 1.88
N SER A 300 11.26 -17.87 1.40
CA SER A 300 11.77 -16.62 0.81
C SER A 300 11.06 -16.28 -0.49
N GLY A 301 10.86 -17.24 -1.39
CA GLY A 301 10.13 -17.05 -2.64
C GLY A 301 8.68 -16.63 -2.40
N LEU A 302 7.98 -17.34 -1.52
CA LEU A 302 6.60 -16.99 -1.14
C LEU A 302 6.50 -15.59 -0.53
N GLY A 303 7.44 -15.21 0.31
CA GLY A 303 7.42 -13.90 0.93
C GLY A 303 7.69 -12.75 -0.04
N ILE A 304 8.60 -12.94 -1.01
CA ILE A 304 8.83 -11.97 -2.09
C ILE A 304 7.56 -11.84 -2.93
N PHE A 305 6.95 -12.97 -3.33
CA PHE A 305 5.67 -12.99 -4.05
C PHE A 305 4.61 -12.15 -3.34
N VAL A 306 4.45 -12.33 -2.04
CA VAL A 306 3.44 -11.60 -1.25
C VAL A 306 3.75 -10.10 -1.18
N ILE A 307 5.01 -9.71 -1.00
CA ILE A 307 5.41 -8.30 -0.99
C ILE A 307 5.09 -7.64 -2.34
N VAL A 308 5.43 -8.30 -3.45
CA VAL A 308 5.15 -7.80 -4.79
C VAL A 308 3.64 -7.75 -5.04
N SER A 309 2.90 -8.80 -4.69
CA SER A 309 1.44 -8.85 -4.84
C SER A 309 0.74 -7.74 -4.06
N ILE A 310 1.12 -7.50 -2.79
CA ILE A 310 0.58 -6.39 -1.99
C ILE A 310 0.85 -5.05 -2.68
N ALA A 311 2.05 -4.87 -3.22
CA ALA A 311 2.38 -3.66 -3.96
C ALA A 311 1.44 -3.43 -5.14
N PHE A 312 1.20 -4.47 -5.95
CA PHE A 312 0.31 -4.39 -7.10
C PHE A 312 -1.17 -4.25 -6.71
N VAL A 313 -1.60 -4.81 -5.58
CA VAL A 313 -2.95 -4.56 -5.02
C VAL A 313 -3.18 -3.09 -4.71
N PHE A 314 -2.18 -2.41 -4.14
CA PHE A 314 -2.30 -0.99 -3.76
C PHE A 314 -1.94 -0.02 -4.90
N LEU A 315 -1.24 -0.47 -5.93
CA LEU A 315 -0.72 0.38 -7.01
C LEU A 315 -1.82 1.18 -7.74
N PRO A 316 -2.95 0.59 -8.16
CA PRO A 316 -3.99 1.34 -8.88
C PRO A 316 -4.56 2.51 -8.07
N ILE A 317 -4.86 2.31 -6.79
CA ILE A 317 -5.41 3.39 -5.93
C ILE A 317 -4.38 4.48 -5.64
N ILE A 318 -3.09 4.12 -5.53
CA ILE A 318 -1.99 5.08 -5.37
C ILE A 318 -1.87 5.93 -6.64
N LEU A 319 -1.83 5.31 -7.82
CA LEU A 319 -1.72 6.01 -9.10
C LEU A 319 -2.93 6.91 -9.34
N ASN A 320 -4.15 6.41 -9.14
CA ASN A 320 -5.38 7.19 -9.27
C ASN A 320 -5.37 8.40 -8.32
N SER A 321 -5.01 8.20 -7.05
CA SER A 321 -4.91 9.29 -6.06
C SER A 321 -3.87 10.34 -6.48
N LEU A 322 -2.73 9.94 -7.00
CA LEU A 322 -1.67 10.84 -7.48
C LEU A 322 -2.12 11.65 -8.69
N LEU A 323 -2.79 11.02 -9.65
CA LEU A 323 -3.34 11.69 -10.84
C LEU A 323 -4.38 12.75 -10.43
N TRP A 324 -5.27 12.41 -9.49
CA TRP A 324 -6.24 13.37 -8.96
C TRP A 324 -5.57 14.50 -8.17
N ILE A 325 -4.57 14.23 -7.34
CA ILE A 325 -3.79 15.27 -6.64
C ILE A 325 -3.13 16.23 -7.65
N PHE A 326 -2.59 15.70 -8.74
CA PHE A 326 -2.00 16.50 -9.80
C PHE A 326 -3.05 17.38 -10.49
N THR A 327 -4.20 16.80 -10.86
CA THR A 327 -5.35 17.51 -11.46
C THR A 327 -5.83 18.66 -10.59
N LEU A 328 -6.05 18.40 -9.29
CA LEU A 328 -6.51 19.41 -8.34
C LEU A 328 -5.45 20.51 -8.12
N SER A 329 -4.17 20.14 -8.12
CA SER A 329 -3.08 21.11 -8.00
C SER A 329 -2.96 22.00 -9.22
N ALA A 330 -3.14 21.45 -10.42
CA ALA A 330 -3.18 22.23 -11.67
C ALA A 330 -4.38 23.17 -11.69
N GLY A 331 -5.58 22.67 -11.36
CA GLY A 331 -6.78 23.49 -11.23
C GLY A 331 -6.63 24.61 -10.19
N LYS A 332 -6.03 24.32 -9.04
CA LYS A 332 -5.72 25.32 -8.00
C LYS A 332 -4.83 26.44 -8.53
N LEU A 333 -3.76 26.11 -9.26
CA LEU A 333 -2.85 27.09 -9.86
C LEU A 333 -3.57 27.97 -10.87
N LEU A 334 -4.43 27.38 -11.71
CA LEU A 334 -5.25 28.13 -12.67
C LEU A 334 -6.24 29.07 -11.95
N ALA A 335 -6.93 28.59 -10.93
CA ALA A 335 -7.86 29.39 -10.13
C ALA A 335 -7.13 30.58 -9.44
N GLU A 336 -5.91 30.38 -8.99
CA GLU A 336 -5.07 31.42 -8.39
C GLU A 336 -4.67 32.50 -9.41
N ILE A 337 -4.22 32.08 -10.60
CA ILE A 337 -3.86 33.01 -11.71
C ILE A 337 -5.07 33.83 -12.15
N LEU A 338 -6.25 33.22 -12.19
CA LEU A 338 -7.49 33.87 -12.61
C LEU A 338 -8.19 34.65 -11.49
N GLY A 339 -7.64 34.65 -10.27
CA GLY A 339 -8.16 35.42 -9.13
C GLY A 339 -9.46 34.84 -8.51
N ILE A 340 -9.80 33.57 -8.77
CA ILE A 340 -11.02 32.92 -8.28
C ILE A 340 -10.71 32.19 -6.96
N ASN A 341 -10.55 32.96 -5.86
CA ASN A 341 -10.08 32.46 -4.58
C ASN A 341 -10.96 31.36 -3.98
N GLN A 342 -12.30 31.45 -4.13
CA GLN A 342 -13.23 30.45 -3.58
C GLN A 342 -13.02 29.06 -4.19
N VAL A 343 -12.83 28.97 -5.52
CA VAL A 343 -12.54 27.69 -6.20
C VAL A 343 -11.13 27.20 -5.85
N LYS A 344 -10.15 28.13 -5.75
CA LYS A 344 -8.79 27.79 -5.27
C LYS A 344 -8.85 27.10 -3.90
N ASP A 345 -9.59 27.68 -2.95
CA ASP A 345 -9.68 27.13 -1.57
C ASP A 345 -10.40 25.77 -1.56
N LEU A 346 -11.43 25.59 -2.41
CA LEU A 346 -12.06 24.28 -2.62
C LEU A 346 -11.06 23.24 -3.08
N LEU A 347 -10.35 23.52 -4.18
CA LEU A 347 -9.41 22.57 -4.78
C LEU A 347 -8.25 22.25 -3.83
N GLU A 348 -7.81 23.22 -3.02
CA GLU A 348 -6.83 22.99 -1.97
C GLU A 348 -7.36 22.09 -0.86
N GLY A 349 -8.60 22.31 -0.42
CA GLY A 349 -9.26 21.49 0.59
C GLY A 349 -9.45 20.04 0.12
N VAL A 350 -10.02 19.84 -1.07
CA VAL A 350 -10.21 18.52 -1.67
C VAL A 350 -8.87 17.81 -1.89
N GLY A 351 -7.85 18.52 -2.38
CA GLY A 351 -6.49 17.98 -2.54
C GLY A 351 -5.84 17.57 -1.21
N THR A 352 -6.17 18.28 -0.13
CA THR A 352 -5.70 17.94 1.23
C THR A 352 -6.35 16.64 1.73
N VAL A 353 -7.64 16.43 1.49
CA VAL A 353 -8.36 15.18 1.79
C VAL A 353 -7.70 14.02 1.06
N LEU A 354 -7.49 14.16 -0.24
CA LEU A 354 -6.90 13.11 -1.08
C LEU A 354 -5.44 12.80 -0.70
N SER A 355 -4.65 13.83 -0.36
CA SER A 355 -3.30 13.64 0.19
C SER A 355 -3.31 12.92 1.56
N THR A 356 -4.38 13.08 2.33
CA THR A 356 -4.55 12.36 3.60
C THR A 356 -4.94 10.91 3.34
N LEU A 357 -5.85 10.66 2.39
CA LEU A 357 -6.18 9.31 1.90
C LEU A 357 -4.93 8.57 1.44
N LEU A 358 -4.13 9.19 0.58
CA LEU A 358 -2.89 8.58 0.07
C LEU A 358 -1.92 8.23 1.22
N ALA A 359 -1.79 9.09 2.23
CA ALA A 359 -0.96 8.79 3.40
C ALA A 359 -1.50 7.57 4.19
N ILE A 360 -2.82 7.41 4.32
CA ILE A 360 -3.45 6.26 4.97
C ILE A 360 -3.19 4.97 4.17
N VAL A 361 -3.38 5.02 2.85
CA VAL A 361 -3.12 3.88 1.94
C VAL A 361 -1.68 3.42 2.06
N LEU A 362 -0.71 4.34 1.97
CA LEU A 362 0.71 4.03 2.10
C LEU A 362 1.06 3.47 3.48
N CYS A 363 0.42 3.97 4.54
CA CYS A 363 0.59 3.44 5.89
C CYS A 363 0.13 1.97 5.98
N ILE A 364 -1.06 1.66 5.47
CA ILE A 364 -1.61 0.29 5.50
C ILE A 364 -0.75 -0.66 4.66
N MET A 365 -0.37 -0.25 3.45
CA MET A 365 0.54 -1.03 2.59
C MET A 365 1.86 -1.32 3.32
N SER A 366 2.45 -0.31 3.96
CA SER A 366 3.70 -0.47 4.71
C SER A 366 3.56 -1.44 5.89
N VAL A 367 2.42 -1.47 6.59
CA VAL A 367 2.13 -2.44 7.66
C VAL A 367 2.25 -3.86 7.13
N TYR A 368 1.62 -4.16 6.00
CA TYR A 368 1.64 -5.51 5.43
C TYR A 368 3.04 -5.89 4.90
N ILE A 369 3.72 -4.97 4.21
CA ILE A 369 5.08 -5.21 3.69
C ILE A 369 6.06 -5.44 4.85
N ILE A 370 6.07 -4.59 5.87
CA ILE A 370 6.97 -4.72 7.02
C ILE A 370 6.69 -6.02 7.77
N SER A 371 5.42 -6.37 7.96
CA SER A 371 5.04 -7.61 8.63
C SER A 371 5.53 -8.84 7.86
N THR A 372 5.38 -8.86 6.54
CA THR A 372 5.88 -9.95 5.69
C THR A 372 7.42 -9.99 5.69
N ALA A 373 8.08 -8.85 5.55
CA ALA A 373 9.53 -8.76 5.58
C ALA A 373 10.12 -9.27 6.91
N LEU A 374 9.50 -8.92 8.03
CA LEU A 374 9.93 -9.39 9.35
C LEU A 374 9.84 -10.91 9.46
N VAL A 375 8.79 -11.54 8.94
CA VAL A 375 8.66 -13.01 8.93
C VAL A 375 9.72 -13.68 8.06
N LEU A 376 10.10 -13.06 6.95
CA LEU A 376 11.18 -13.57 6.10
C LEU A 376 12.52 -13.60 6.84
N LEU A 377 12.81 -12.61 7.65
CA LEU A 377 14.03 -12.54 8.45
C LEU A 377 14.07 -13.60 9.57
N MET A 378 12.91 -14.17 9.97
CA MET A 378 12.85 -15.27 10.92
C MET A 378 13.31 -16.57 10.24
N GLY A 379 14.41 -17.14 10.66
CA GLY A 379 14.95 -18.40 10.15
C GLY A 379 16.16 -18.28 9.22
N GLY A 380 16.58 -17.06 8.85
CA GLY A 380 17.84 -16.82 8.13
C GLY A 380 19.09 -16.74 9.03
N GLY A 381 18.93 -16.81 10.34
CA GLY A 381 19.98 -16.61 11.33
C GLY A 381 20.62 -17.89 11.87
N GLY A 382 20.79 -18.91 11.08
CA GLY A 382 21.44 -20.16 11.46
C GLY A 382 22.73 -20.42 10.65
N ILE A 383 23.79 -19.64 10.88
CA ILE A 383 25.16 -20.04 10.54
C ILE A 383 25.67 -20.97 11.62
#